data_819fd095f3ee303ef15f694185fbd67e
#
_entry.id   819fd095f3ee303ef15f694185fbd67e
#
_cell.length_a   1.000
_cell.length_b   1.000
_cell.length_c   1.000
_cell.angle_alpha   90.00
_cell.angle_beta   90.00
_cell.angle_gamma   90.00
#
_symmetry.space_group_name_H-M   'P 1'
#
loop_
_entity.id
_entity.type
_entity.pdbx_description
1 polymer ?
#
loop_
_entity_poly.entity_id
_entity_poly.type
_entity_poly.pdbx_seq_one_letter_code
_entity_poly.pdbx_strand_id
1 'polypeptide(L)'
;MKFFIWLDLGMKQKNILCFGDSNTWGFPPDCGARYDRQTRWPGVLQAQLGEGYYVIEEGLPGRNTVWDDPVEGGKNGLEQLVPLILSHMPLDLLIILLGTNDFKNRFSVSPLDISWSIGRLVKAARDSGHPILGEAPEVLVLCPPPLADLSNSPFAGILVGAEEKSRQLASVLGAFCEENNIRMFDAGSVVQTSQVDGVHWEPEEHRKLGVAVAAQVQAIL
;
A
#
# COMPACT_ATOMS: atom_id res chain seq x y z
N MET A 1 -46.67 -10.78 17.27
CA MET A 1 -45.31 -11.11 16.85
C MET A 1 -44.44 -9.88 17.17
N LYS A 2 -43.67 -9.90 18.28
CA LYS A 2 -42.84 -8.75 18.71
C LYS A 2 -41.52 -8.85 17.95
N PHE A 3 -41.26 -7.91 17.03
CA PHE A 3 -39.93 -7.73 16.43
C PHE A 3 -39.02 -7.17 17.52
N PHE A 4 -38.06 -7.96 17.99
CA PHE A 4 -36.94 -7.47 18.76
C PHE A 4 -36.00 -6.73 17.79
N ILE A 5 -36.03 -5.40 17.84
CA ILE A 5 -35.00 -4.57 17.25
C ILE A 5 -33.82 -4.70 18.22
N TRP A 6 -32.82 -5.48 17.81
CA TRP A 6 -31.49 -5.42 18.42
C TRP A 6 -30.89 -4.05 18.05
N LEU A 7 -30.96 -3.11 18.99
CA LEU A 7 -30.13 -1.93 18.97
C LEU A 7 -28.71 -2.42 19.23
N ASP A 8 -27.95 -2.61 18.16
CA ASP A 8 -26.51 -2.81 18.23
C ASP A 8 -25.90 -1.46 18.63
N LEU A 9 -25.69 -1.26 19.94
CA LEU A 9 -25.02 -0.10 20.53
C LEU A 9 -23.50 -0.26 20.49
N GLY A 10 -22.96 -1.26 19.77
CA GLY A 10 -21.55 -1.40 19.46
C GLY A 10 -21.10 -0.31 18.48
N MET A 11 -20.06 0.43 18.80
CA MET A 11 -19.43 1.32 17.84
C MET A 11 -19.08 0.51 16.59
N LYS A 12 -19.63 0.91 15.43
CA LYS A 12 -19.38 0.21 14.16
C LYS A 12 -17.87 0.27 13.89
N GLN A 13 -17.25 -0.90 13.84
CA GLN A 13 -15.82 -1.03 13.55
C GLN A 13 -15.50 -0.43 12.18
N LYS A 14 -14.40 0.32 12.09
CA LYS A 14 -13.92 0.91 10.85
C LYS A 14 -13.04 -0.09 10.08
N ASN A 15 -13.39 -0.38 8.84
CA ASN A 15 -12.69 -1.35 8.00
C ASN A 15 -11.66 -0.66 7.10
N ILE A 16 -10.41 -1.09 7.19
CA ILE A 16 -9.26 -0.52 6.47
C ILE A 16 -8.62 -1.60 5.62
N LEU A 17 -8.51 -1.37 4.32
CA LEU A 17 -7.81 -2.26 3.40
C LEU A 17 -6.41 -1.72 3.09
N CYS A 18 -5.38 -2.48 3.44
CA CYS A 18 -3.98 -2.18 3.13
C CYS A 18 -3.57 -2.93 1.85
N PHE A 19 -3.63 -2.25 0.72
CA PHE A 19 -3.31 -2.79 -0.60
C PHE A 19 -1.88 -2.43 -1.00
N GLY A 20 -1.02 -3.44 -1.17
CA GLY A 20 0.40 -3.19 -1.45
C GLY A 20 1.14 -4.39 -2.04
N ASP A 21 2.46 -4.28 -2.03
CA ASP A 21 3.40 -5.26 -2.58
C ASP A 21 4.04 -6.14 -1.48
N SER A 22 5.29 -6.58 -1.71
CA SER A 22 6.08 -7.38 -0.77
C SER A 22 6.31 -6.69 0.57
N ASN A 23 6.44 -5.37 0.61
CA ASN A 23 6.61 -4.62 1.85
C ASN A 23 5.30 -4.58 2.68
N THR A 24 4.14 -4.67 2.05
CA THR A 24 2.86 -4.85 2.76
C THR A 24 2.65 -6.31 3.15
N TRP A 25 3.07 -7.26 2.30
CA TRP A 25 3.03 -8.69 2.61
C TRP A 25 3.95 -9.06 3.78
N GLY A 26 5.06 -8.32 3.96
CA GLY A 26 6.06 -8.54 5.01
C GLY A 26 7.17 -9.49 4.57
N PHE A 27 7.80 -9.21 3.43
CA PHE A 27 8.95 -9.93 2.91
C PHE A 27 10.22 -9.46 3.64
N PRO A 28 10.95 -10.34 4.35
CA PRO A 28 12.21 -9.99 5.00
C PRO A 28 13.36 -9.84 3.99
N PRO A 29 14.28 -8.88 4.17
CA PRO A 29 15.37 -8.67 3.20
C PRO A 29 16.41 -9.79 3.16
N ASP A 30 16.48 -10.65 4.17
CA ASP A 30 17.54 -11.67 4.34
C ASP A 30 17.11 -13.09 3.94
N CYS A 31 15.85 -13.45 4.02
CA CYS A 31 15.44 -14.86 3.90
C CYS A 31 14.19 -15.13 3.03
N GLY A 32 13.48 -14.10 2.60
CA GLY A 32 12.28 -14.29 1.79
C GLY A 32 11.08 -14.95 2.49
N ALA A 33 11.20 -15.36 3.76
CA ALA A 33 10.08 -15.82 4.56
C ALA A 33 9.18 -14.66 4.97
N ARG A 34 7.92 -14.90 5.24
CA ARG A 34 7.00 -13.85 5.65
C ARG A 34 7.17 -13.50 7.12
N TYR A 35 7.33 -12.22 7.45
CA TYR A 35 7.23 -11.78 8.84
C TYR A 35 5.88 -12.17 9.46
N ASP A 36 5.84 -12.36 10.76
CA ASP A 36 4.57 -12.54 11.48
C ASP A 36 3.71 -11.28 11.43
N ARG A 37 2.43 -11.42 11.81
CA ARG A 37 1.48 -10.32 11.74
C ARG A 37 1.85 -9.15 12.63
N GLN A 38 2.45 -9.40 13.78
CA GLN A 38 2.82 -8.38 14.75
C GLN A 38 4.00 -7.54 14.26
N THR A 39 4.84 -8.08 13.39
CA THR A 39 5.99 -7.40 12.79
C THR A 39 5.59 -6.56 11.57
N ARG A 40 4.68 -7.05 10.72
CA ARG A 40 4.25 -6.33 9.50
C ARG A 40 3.55 -5.03 9.83
N TRP A 41 3.81 -3.97 9.04
CA TRP A 41 3.24 -2.65 9.28
C TRP A 41 1.69 -2.62 9.36
N PRO A 42 0.90 -3.42 8.61
CA PRO A 42 -0.54 -3.42 8.80
C PRO A 42 -0.96 -4.05 10.13
N GLY A 43 -0.23 -5.06 10.61
CA GLY A 43 -0.46 -5.63 11.94
C GLY A 43 -0.09 -4.68 13.06
N VAL A 44 1.01 -3.93 12.92
CA VAL A 44 1.36 -2.83 13.84
C VAL A 44 0.30 -1.74 13.81
N LEU A 45 -0.18 -1.34 12.61
CA LEU A 45 -1.28 -0.39 12.45
C LEU A 45 -2.52 -0.85 13.22
N GLN A 46 -2.93 -2.12 13.06
CA GLN A 46 -4.05 -2.71 13.82
C GLN A 46 -3.86 -2.56 15.33
N ALA A 47 -2.65 -2.86 15.82
CA ALA A 47 -2.35 -2.77 17.25
C ALA A 47 -2.41 -1.33 17.76
N GLN A 48 -1.99 -0.34 16.97
CA GLN A 48 -2.05 1.08 17.32
C GLN A 48 -3.47 1.65 17.32
N LEU A 49 -4.32 1.20 16.39
CA LEU A 49 -5.69 1.68 16.25
C LEU A 49 -6.66 1.03 17.25
N GLY A 50 -6.36 -0.19 17.71
CA GLY A 50 -7.20 -0.92 18.68
C GLY A 50 -8.47 -1.52 18.09
N GLU A 51 -9.41 -1.90 18.97
CA GLU A 51 -10.60 -2.70 18.63
C GLU A 51 -11.65 -1.96 17.79
N GLY A 52 -11.62 -0.63 17.75
CA GLY A 52 -12.51 0.19 16.92
C GLY A 52 -12.24 0.11 15.41
N TYR A 53 -11.17 -0.59 15.02
CA TYR A 53 -10.73 -0.72 13.64
C TYR A 53 -10.44 -2.18 13.28
N TYR A 54 -10.63 -2.51 12.00
CA TYR A 54 -10.26 -3.81 11.43
C TYR A 54 -9.38 -3.62 10.21
N VAL A 55 -8.12 -4.01 10.32
CA VAL A 55 -7.11 -3.86 9.27
C VAL A 55 -6.98 -5.15 8.47
N ILE A 56 -7.27 -5.07 7.18
CA ILE A 56 -7.21 -6.13 6.18
C ILE A 56 -5.90 -6.00 5.41
N GLU A 57 -5.13 -7.08 5.33
CA GLU A 57 -3.81 -7.11 4.70
C GLU A 57 -3.89 -7.74 3.30
N GLU A 58 -3.76 -6.94 2.25
CA GLU A 58 -3.74 -7.36 0.86
C GLU A 58 -2.38 -7.03 0.19
N GLY A 59 -1.30 -7.49 0.82
CA GLY A 59 0.05 -7.46 0.26
C GLY A 59 0.30 -8.64 -0.69
N LEU A 60 0.87 -8.37 -1.87
CA LEU A 60 1.29 -9.41 -2.83
C LEU A 60 2.71 -9.11 -3.34
N PRO A 61 3.72 -9.96 -3.04
CA PRO A 61 5.07 -9.78 -3.55
C PRO A 61 5.09 -9.61 -5.07
N GLY A 62 5.82 -8.60 -5.54
CA GLY A 62 5.92 -8.30 -6.97
C GLY A 62 4.79 -7.44 -7.55
N ARG A 63 3.71 -7.14 -6.80
CA ARG A 63 2.60 -6.30 -7.29
C ARG A 63 3.11 -4.93 -7.71
N ASN A 64 2.81 -4.55 -8.94
CA ASN A 64 3.01 -3.21 -9.49
C ASN A 64 1.69 -2.44 -9.53
N THR A 65 1.68 -1.22 -10.06
CA THR A 65 0.46 -0.41 -10.12
C THR A 65 -0.55 -0.89 -11.17
N VAL A 66 -0.19 -0.82 -12.48
CA VAL A 66 -1.15 -1.05 -13.58
C VAL A 66 -0.59 -1.91 -14.72
N TRP A 67 0.65 -2.39 -14.59
CA TRP A 67 1.36 -3.05 -15.68
C TRP A 67 1.14 -4.56 -15.65
N ASP A 68 0.86 -5.15 -16.79
CA ASP A 68 0.93 -6.59 -16.95
C ASP A 68 2.40 -7.02 -16.94
N ASP A 69 2.74 -7.89 -16.00
CA ASP A 69 4.10 -8.42 -15.92
C ASP A 69 4.19 -9.71 -16.75
N PRO A 70 4.86 -9.69 -17.92
CA PRO A 70 4.91 -10.86 -18.80
C PRO A 70 5.80 -11.98 -18.23
N VAL A 71 6.59 -11.69 -17.18
CA VAL A 71 7.52 -12.64 -16.57
C VAL A 71 6.93 -13.28 -15.32
N GLU A 72 6.40 -12.46 -14.41
CA GLU A 72 5.87 -12.96 -13.13
C GLU A 72 4.36 -13.28 -13.19
N GLY A 73 3.61 -12.66 -14.09
CA GLY A 73 2.16 -12.82 -14.23
C GLY A 73 1.36 -12.39 -12.99
N GLY A 74 0.09 -12.06 -13.16
CA GLY A 74 -0.84 -11.80 -12.06
C GLY A 74 -0.39 -10.73 -11.05
N LYS A 75 0.40 -9.73 -11.49
CA LYS A 75 0.97 -8.69 -10.63
C LYS A 75 0.39 -7.30 -10.88
N ASN A 76 -0.52 -7.17 -11.85
CA ASN A 76 -1.20 -5.93 -12.15
C ASN A 76 -2.17 -5.56 -11.01
N GLY A 77 -1.83 -4.50 -10.28
CA GLY A 77 -2.61 -4.04 -9.13
C GLY A 77 -3.99 -3.54 -9.52
N LEU A 78 -4.11 -2.86 -10.68
CA LEU A 78 -5.39 -2.32 -11.15
C LEU A 78 -6.43 -3.42 -11.40
N GLU A 79 -6.02 -4.55 -11.94
CA GLU A 79 -6.92 -5.69 -12.18
C GLU A 79 -7.45 -6.31 -10.88
N GLN A 80 -6.62 -6.29 -9.83
CA GLN A 80 -6.96 -6.91 -8.54
C GLN A 80 -7.73 -5.97 -7.61
N LEU A 81 -7.55 -4.66 -7.74
CA LEU A 81 -7.99 -3.67 -6.77
C LEU A 81 -9.51 -3.68 -6.57
N VAL A 82 -10.29 -3.50 -7.64
CA VAL A 82 -11.76 -3.40 -7.55
C VAL A 82 -12.38 -4.71 -7.05
N PRO A 83 -12.02 -5.90 -7.54
CA PRO A 83 -12.47 -7.17 -6.95
C PRO A 83 -12.20 -7.29 -5.45
N LEU A 84 -11.03 -6.86 -4.96
CA LEU A 84 -10.71 -6.89 -3.54
C LEU A 84 -11.52 -5.86 -2.75
N ILE A 85 -11.67 -4.64 -3.25
CA ILE A 85 -12.55 -3.64 -2.62
C ILE A 85 -13.97 -4.22 -2.44
N LEU A 86 -14.57 -4.72 -3.51
CA LEU A 86 -15.94 -5.27 -3.48
C LEU A 86 -16.06 -6.49 -2.56
N SER A 87 -15.04 -7.34 -2.51
CA SER A 87 -14.99 -8.53 -1.64
C SER A 87 -14.93 -8.19 -0.16
N HIS A 88 -14.31 -7.04 0.19
CA HIS A 88 -14.13 -6.60 1.57
C HIS A 88 -15.10 -5.48 2.00
N MET A 89 -15.99 -5.01 1.13
CA MET A 89 -16.98 -3.99 1.50
C MET A 89 -17.88 -4.44 2.65
N PRO A 90 -18.34 -3.51 3.51
CA PRO A 90 -18.07 -2.09 3.46
C PRO A 90 -16.66 -1.73 3.96
N LEU A 91 -15.99 -0.81 3.26
CA LEU A 91 -14.68 -0.29 3.62
C LEU A 91 -14.76 1.21 3.93
N ASP A 92 -14.14 1.64 5.03
CA ASP A 92 -14.04 3.06 5.38
C ASP A 92 -12.80 3.71 4.76
N LEU A 93 -11.69 2.96 4.64
CA LEU A 93 -10.43 3.46 4.09
C LEU A 93 -9.69 2.40 3.27
N LEU A 94 -9.17 2.81 2.13
CA LEU A 94 -8.18 2.07 1.34
C LEU A 94 -6.82 2.77 1.49
N ILE A 95 -5.80 2.02 1.89
CA ILE A 95 -4.40 2.48 1.91
C ILE A 95 -3.65 1.78 0.78
N ILE A 96 -3.08 2.55 -0.15
CA ILE A 96 -2.32 2.04 -1.30
C ILE A 96 -0.83 2.29 -1.05
N LEU A 97 -0.03 1.23 -1.04
CA LEU A 97 1.44 1.28 -0.96
C LEU A 97 2.01 0.48 -2.12
N LEU A 98 2.19 1.13 -3.27
CA LEU A 98 2.71 0.55 -4.51
C LEU A 98 3.64 1.54 -5.22
N GLY A 99 4.38 1.06 -6.20
CA GLY A 99 5.32 1.83 -7.02
C GLY A 99 6.73 1.26 -7.04
N THR A 100 7.13 0.50 -6.03
CA THR A 100 8.46 -0.13 -5.97
C THR A 100 8.70 -1.09 -7.13
N ASN A 101 7.73 -1.95 -7.44
CA ASN A 101 7.85 -2.93 -8.52
C ASN A 101 7.71 -2.34 -9.92
N ASP A 102 7.19 -1.15 -10.03
CA ASP A 102 7.10 -0.41 -11.29
C ASP A 102 8.48 0.01 -11.80
N PHE A 103 9.47 0.15 -10.91
CA PHE A 103 10.85 0.41 -11.29
C PHE A 103 11.56 -0.76 -11.97
N LYS A 104 10.97 -1.96 -12.06
CA LYS A 104 11.54 -3.05 -12.86
C LYS A 104 11.82 -2.55 -14.27
N ASN A 105 13.06 -2.69 -14.72
CA ASN A 105 13.51 -2.12 -15.99
C ASN A 105 12.71 -2.60 -17.21
N ARG A 106 12.04 -3.75 -17.13
CA ARG A 106 11.14 -4.25 -18.18
C ARG A 106 9.91 -3.37 -18.44
N PHE A 107 9.48 -2.57 -17.46
CA PHE A 107 8.39 -1.60 -17.65
C PHE A 107 8.86 -0.28 -18.23
N SER A 108 10.13 0.08 -18.04
CA SER A 108 10.77 1.27 -18.62
C SER A 108 10.04 2.59 -18.31
N VAL A 109 9.47 2.70 -17.10
CA VAL A 109 8.64 3.84 -16.70
C VAL A 109 9.43 4.90 -15.90
N SER A 110 8.92 6.11 -15.92
CA SER A 110 9.41 7.23 -15.11
C SER A 110 8.65 7.34 -13.79
N PRO A 111 9.15 8.13 -12.80
CA PRO A 111 8.37 8.47 -11.60
C PRO A 111 7.02 9.15 -11.91
N LEU A 112 6.92 9.89 -13.01
CA LEU A 112 5.67 10.50 -13.44
C LEU A 112 4.66 9.46 -13.95
N ASP A 113 5.12 8.48 -14.73
CA ASP A 113 4.26 7.37 -15.18
C ASP A 113 3.71 6.59 -13.97
N ILE A 114 4.54 6.36 -12.94
CA ILE A 114 4.12 5.72 -11.69
C ILE A 114 3.07 6.59 -10.96
N SER A 115 3.27 7.89 -10.90
CA SER A 115 2.31 8.81 -10.28
C SER A 115 0.95 8.78 -10.99
N TRP A 116 0.92 8.79 -12.32
CA TRP A 116 -0.29 8.64 -13.12
C TRP A 116 -0.96 7.27 -12.91
N SER A 117 -0.16 6.22 -12.80
CA SER A 117 -0.64 4.86 -12.54
C SER A 117 -1.28 4.75 -11.16
N ILE A 118 -0.71 5.37 -10.13
CA ILE A 118 -1.32 5.50 -8.80
C ILE A 118 -2.64 6.29 -8.89
N GLY A 119 -2.68 7.37 -9.68
CA GLY A 119 -3.92 8.12 -9.96
C GLY A 119 -5.02 7.24 -10.57
N ARG A 120 -4.65 6.29 -11.44
CA ARG A 120 -5.61 5.30 -12.00
C ARG A 120 -6.17 4.38 -10.92
N LEU A 121 -5.33 3.92 -9.97
CA LEU A 121 -5.79 3.12 -8.83
C LEU A 121 -6.74 3.91 -7.94
N VAL A 122 -6.39 5.15 -7.59
CA VAL A 122 -7.25 6.05 -6.79
C VAL A 122 -8.59 6.28 -7.47
N LYS A 123 -8.57 6.56 -8.78
CA LYS A 123 -9.82 6.72 -9.55
C LYS A 123 -10.67 5.45 -9.52
N ALA A 124 -10.09 4.28 -9.74
CA ALA A 124 -10.80 3.00 -9.69
C ALA A 124 -11.42 2.74 -8.31
N ALA A 125 -10.70 3.08 -7.23
CA ALA A 125 -11.22 2.99 -5.87
C ALA A 125 -12.38 3.97 -5.62
N ARG A 126 -12.26 5.23 -6.03
CA ARG A 126 -13.33 6.23 -5.91
C ARG A 126 -14.58 5.88 -6.72
N ASP A 127 -14.42 5.18 -7.83
CA ASP A 127 -15.53 4.72 -8.69
C ASP A 127 -16.12 3.37 -8.23
N SER A 128 -15.60 2.73 -7.18
CA SER A 128 -15.98 1.37 -6.76
C SER A 128 -17.26 1.30 -5.91
N GLY A 129 -17.88 2.43 -5.57
CA GLY A 129 -19.12 2.45 -4.79
C GLY A 129 -20.22 1.56 -5.39
N HIS A 130 -20.91 0.81 -4.54
CA HIS A 130 -21.91 -0.16 -4.96
C HIS A 130 -23.23 0.01 -4.18
N PRO A 131 -24.40 0.04 -4.85
CA PRO A 131 -25.69 0.37 -4.21
C PRO A 131 -26.09 -0.54 -3.05
N ILE A 132 -25.58 -1.78 -3.02
CA ILE A 132 -25.91 -2.77 -1.99
C ILE A 132 -24.75 -2.99 -1.03
N LEU A 133 -23.49 -2.97 -1.52
CA LEU A 133 -22.33 -3.34 -0.71
C LEU A 133 -21.78 -2.19 0.12
N GLY A 134 -21.90 -0.95 -0.35
CA GLY A 134 -21.46 0.24 0.38
C GLY A 134 -20.88 1.32 -0.54
N GLU A 135 -20.58 2.47 0.09
CA GLU A 135 -19.93 3.59 -0.60
C GLU A 135 -18.47 3.27 -0.90
N ALA A 136 -17.89 4.02 -1.85
CA ALA A 136 -16.46 3.94 -2.12
C ALA A 136 -15.65 4.37 -0.87
N PRO A 137 -14.53 3.70 -0.55
CA PRO A 137 -13.71 4.06 0.60
C PRO A 137 -12.99 5.40 0.39
N GLU A 138 -12.68 6.09 1.49
CA GLU A 138 -11.63 7.10 1.47
C GLU A 138 -10.30 6.47 1.01
N VAL A 139 -9.41 7.27 0.42
CA VAL A 139 -8.13 6.75 -0.09
C VAL A 139 -6.96 7.51 0.51
N LEU A 140 -5.98 6.76 1.02
CA LEU A 140 -4.67 7.25 1.42
C LEU A 140 -3.59 6.56 0.58
N VAL A 141 -2.77 7.34 -0.11
CA VAL A 141 -1.60 6.83 -0.83
C VAL A 141 -0.37 6.94 0.06
N LEU A 142 0.39 5.86 0.20
CA LEU A 142 1.71 5.86 0.80
C LEU A 142 2.75 5.82 -0.33
N CYS A 143 3.60 6.84 -0.42
CA CYS A 143 4.75 6.80 -1.33
C CYS A 143 5.81 5.88 -0.74
N PRO A 144 6.29 4.84 -1.45
CA PRO A 144 7.34 3.98 -0.93
C PRO A 144 8.66 4.76 -0.73
N PRO A 145 9.50 4.36 0.24
CA PRO A 145 10.81 4.96 0.44
C PRO A 145 11.71 4.72 -0.77
N PRO A 146 12.74 5.56 -0.97
CA PRO A 146 13.77 5.30 -1.96
C PRO A 146 14.45 3.94 -1.75
N LEU A 147 14.84 3.31 -2.86
CA LEU A 147 15.67 2.11 -2.84
C LEU A 147 17.06 2.44 -2.30
N ALA A 148 17.64 1.51 -1.55
CA ALA A 148 19.03 1.61 -1.10
C ALA A 148 19.99 1.19 -2.24
N ASP A 149 21.28 1.02 -1.93
CA ASP A 149 22.28 0.53 -2.90
C ASP A 149 21.93 -0.87 -3.38
N LEU A 150 21.76 -1.02 -4.68
CA LEU A 150 21.42 -2.28 -5.34
C LEU A 150 22.65 -3.01 -5.91
N SER A 151 23.87 -2.48 -5.77
CA SER A 151 25.07 -3.03 -6.41
C SER A 151 25.34 -4.51 -6.09
N ASN A 152 25.00 -4.94 -4.87
CA ASN A 152 25.12 -6.33 -4.41
C ASN A 152 23.74 -7.00 -4.17
N SER A 153 22.66 -6.37 -4.60
CA SER A 153 21.31 -6.86 -4.40
C SER A 153 20.99 -8.02 -5.35
N PRO A 154 20.21 -9.04 -4.90
CA PRO A 154 19.65 -10.03 -5.81
C PRO A 154 18.71 -9.40 -6.86
N PHE A 155 18.26 -8.18 -6.63
CA PHE A 155 17.36 -7.43 -7.54
C PHE A 155 18.10 -6.50 -8.51
N ALA A 156 19.43 -6.36 -8.43
CA ALA A 156 20.23 -5.47 -9.27
C ALA A 156 19.93 -5.60 -10.76
N GLY A 157 19.78 -6.85 -11.26
CA GLY A 157 19.53 -7.13 -12.67
C GLY A 157 18.13 -6.75 -13.17
N ILE A 158 17.15 -6.58 -12.28
CA ILE A 158 15.78 -6.24 -12.66
C ILE A 158 15.37 -4.82 -12.27
N LEU A 159 16.15 -4.13 -11.43
CA LEU A 159 15.91 -2.78 -10.95
C LEU A 159 17.01 -1.79 -11.42
N VAL A 160 17.52 -1.99 -12.62
CA VAL A 160 18.60 -1.15 -13.20
C VAL A 160 18.18 0.31 -13.26
N GLY A 161 18.94 1.20 -12.59
CA GLY A 161 18.66 2.63 -12.52
C GLY A 161 17.47 3.02 -11.64
N ALA A 162 16.94 2.08 -10.87
CA ALA A 162 15.79 2.31 -10.01
C ALA A 162 16.11 3.18 -8.79
N GLU A 163 17.34 3.14 -8.27
CA GLU A 163 17.77 3.95 -7.12
C GLU A 163 17.56 5.45 -7.38
N GLU A 164 18.01 5.94 -8.54
CA GLU A 164 17.85 7.36 -8.90
C GLU A 164 16.37 7.74 -9.12
N LYS A 165 15.62 6.90 -9.81
CA LYS A 165 14.20 7.12 -10.05
C LYS A 165 13.40 7.10 -8.73
N SER A 166 13.71 6.18 -7.81
CA SER A 166 13.01 6.07 -6.53
C SER A 166 13.22 7.30 -5.64
N ARG A 167 14.41 7.92 -5.67
CA ARG A 167 14.67 9.19 -4.97
C ARG A 167 13.81 10.35 -5.46
N GLN A 168 13.38 10.33 -6.69
CA GLN A 168 12.53 11.38 -7.29
C GLN A 168 11.03 11.15 -7.03
N LEU A 169 10.63 9.91 -6.72
CA LEU A 169 9.21 9.54 -6.69
C LEU A 169 8.41 10.36 -5.68
N ALA A 170 8.91 10.58 -4.47
CA ALA A 170 8.17 11.30 -3.43
C ALA A 170 7.82 12.73 -3.86
N SER A 171 8.76 13.45 -4.50
CA SER A 171 8.52 14.80 -5.01
C SER A 171 7.51 14.82 -6.17
N VAL A 172 7.65 13.89 -7.13
CA VAL A 172 6.79 13.84 -8.33
C VAL A 172 5.38 13.39 -7.96
N LEU A 173 5.26 12.35 -7.13
CA LEU A 173 3.96 11.83 -6.66
C LEU A 173 3.28 12.85 -5.74
N GLY A 174 4.05 13.55 -4.88
CA GLY A 174 3.52 14.57 -3.99
C GLY A 174 2.86 15.71 -4.77
N ALA A 175 3.54 16.27 -5.77
CA ALA A 175 2.97 17.31 -6.65
C ALA A 175 1.72 16.81 -7.37
N PHE A 176 1.76 15.59 -7.93
CA PHE A 176 0.60 15.00 -8.60
C PHE A 176 -0.59 14.80 -7.64
N CYS A 177 -0.34 14.33 -6.42
CA CYS A 177 -1.38 14.12 -5.42
C CYS A 177 -2.02 15.43 -4.97
N GLU A 178 -1.23 16.49 -4.78
CA GLU A 178 -1.73 17.84 -4.45
C GLU A 178 -2.64 18.38 -5.54
N GLU A 179 -2.22 18.34 -6.81
CA GLU A 179 -3.00 18.79 -7.97
C GLU A 179 -4.32 18.02 -8.13
N ASN A 180 -4.38 16.75 -7.70
CA ASN A 180 -5.54 15.88 -7.89
C ASN A 180 -6.36 15.64 -6.60
N ASN A 181 -6.10 16.39 -5.53
CA ASN A 181 -6.76 16.23 -4.23
C ASN A 181 -6.73 14.78 -3.72
N ILE A 182 -5.55 14.17 -3.77
CA ILE A 182 -5.28 12.82 -3.25
C ILE A 182 -4.49 12.96 -1.95
N ARG A 183 -4.96 12.32 -0.86
CA ARG A 183 -4.19 12.26 0.39
C ARG A 183 -2.98 11.37 0.18
N MET A 184 -1.80 11.90 0.47
CA MET A 184 -0.53 11.17 0.39
C MET A 184 0.27 11.32 1.68
N PHE A 185 0.93 10.25 2.08
CA PHE A 185 1.97 10.25 3.11
C PHE A 185 3.26 9.66 2.52
N ASP A 186 4.37 10.38 2.65
CA ASP A 186 5.69 9.89 2.23
C ASP A 186 6.24 8.93 3.28
N ALA A 187 6.20 7.63 3.00
CA ALA A 187 6.77 6.61 3.88
C ALA A 187 8.29 6.79 4.05
N GLY A 188 8.98 7.30 3.04
CA GLY A 188 10.41 7.60 3.10
C GLY A 188 10.79 8.65 4.14
N SER A 189 9.83 9.43 4.65
CA SER A 189 10.06 10.35 5.77
C SER A 189 10.29 9.64 7.12
N VAL A 190 9.89 8.38 7.25
CA VAL A 190 10.00 7.60 8.50
C VAL A 190 10.65 6.24 8.34
N VAL A 191 10.71 5.70 7.11
CA VAL A 191 11.17 4.34 6.78
C VAL A 191 12.37 4.39 5.83
N GLN A 192 13.29 3.46 6.00
CA GLN A 192 14.40 3.23 5.07
C GLN A 192 14.39 1.78 4.57
N THR A 193 14.79 1.57 3.32
CA THR A 193 15.02 0.23 2.79
C THR A 193 16.29 -0.38 3.39
N SER A 194 16.28 -1.70 3.61
CA SER A 194 17.42 -2.44 4.14
C SER A 194 18.62 -2.36 3.20
N GLN A 195 19.83 -2.33 3.78
CA GLN A 195 21.08 -2.46 3.01
C GLN A 195 21.36 -3.93 2.59
N VAL A 196 20.58 -4.89 3.09
CA VAL A 196 20.77 -6.31 2.76
C VAL A 196 20.37 -6.60 1.32
N ASP A 197 19.21 -6.11 0.89
CA ASP A 197 18.71 -6.32 -0.47
C ASP A 197 18.36 -5.02 -1.24
N GLY A 198 18.38 -3.90 -0.55
CA GLY A 198 18.12 -2.58 -1.13
C GLY A 198 16.66 -2.26 -1.40
N VAL A 199 15.72 -3.17 -1.08
CA VAL A 199 14.30 -3.10 -1.46
C VAL A 199 13.35 -3.27 -0.28
N HIS A 200 13.57 -4.30 0.53
CA HIS A 200 12.67 -4.66 1.62
C HIS A 200 13.05 -4.01 2.94
N TRP A 201 12.22 -4.18 3.95
CA TRP A 201 12.32 -3.44 5.20
C TRP A 201 12.62 -4.37 6.37
N GLU A 202 13.47 -3.86 7.29
CA GLU A 202 13.71 -4.49 8.58
C GLU A 202 12.48 -4.38 9.50
N PRO A 203 12.34 -5.24 10.53
CA PRO A 203 11.20 -5.21 11.46
C PRO A 203 10.93 -3.83 12.07
N GLU A 204 11.98 -3.10 12.41
CA GLU A 204 11.86 -1.76 13.00
C GLU A 204 11.22 -0.75 12.03
N GLU A 205 11.51 -0.87 10.72
CA GLU A 205 10.94 0.01 9.70
C GLU A 205 9.43 -0.26 9.51
N HIS A 206 9.03 -1.52 9.57
CA HIS A 206 7.61 -1.89 9.61
C HIS A 206 6.91 -1.28 10.83
N ARG A 207 7.56 -1.33 12.01
CA ARG A 207 7.03 -0.72 13.23
C ARG A 207 6.85 0.79 13.09
N LYS A 208 7.86 1.50 12.57
CA LYS A 208 7.80 2.94 12.34
C LYS A 208 6.65 3.33 11.42
N LEU A 209 6.49 2.61 10.30
CA LEU A 209 5.41 2.89 9.36
C LEU A 209 4.04 2.66 9.99
N GLY A 210 3.83 1.52 10.65
CA GLY A 210 2.54 1.21 11.27
C GLY A 210 2.10 2.27 12.29
N VAL A 211 3.04 2.77 13.10
CA VAL A 211 2.79 3.87 14.06
C VAL A 211 2.48 5.18 13.33
N ALA A 212 3.27 5.56 12.33
CA ALA A 212 3.06 6.80 11.60
C ALA A 212 1.72 6.82 10.83
N VAL A 213 1.38 5.70 10.19
CA VAL A 213 0.12 5.55 9.45
C VAL A 213 -1.09 5.57 10.38
N ALA A 214 -0.98 5.10 11.63
CA ALA A 214 -2.08 5.18 12.60
C ALA A 214 -2.53 6.63 12.84
N ALA A 215 -1.58 7.56 12.94
CA ALA A 215 -1.90 8.99 13.09
C ALA A 215 -2.61 9.54 11.83
N GLN A 216 -2.22 9.10 10.63
CA GLN A 216 -2.91 9.50 9.39
C GLN A 216 -4.33 8.96 9.34
N VAL A 217 -4.54 7.70 9.70
CA VAL A 217 -5.86 7.06 9.74
C VAL A 217 -6.79 7.80 10.70
N GLN A 218 -6.35 8.10 11.93
CA GLN A 218 -7.14 8.83 12.93
C GLN A 218 -7.49 10.25 12.50
N ALA A 219 -6.72 10.86 11.63
CA ALA A 219 -7.02 12.18 11.05
C ALA A 219 -8.04 12.12 9.89
N ILE A 220 -8.24 10.93 9.29
CA ILE A 220 -9.14 10.71 8.15
C ILE A 220 -10.51 10.20 8.62
N LEU A 221 -10.53 9.27 9.58
CA LEU A 221 -11.72 8.55 10.06
C LEU A 221 -12.20 9.01 11.44
#